data_96a4fec8887fcd8c7684a0ad687e25da
#
_entry.id   96a4fec8887fcd8c7684a0ad687e25da
#
_cell.length_a   1.000
_cell.length_b   1.000
_cell.length_c   1.000
_cell.angle_alpha   90.00
_cell.angle_beta   90.00
_cell.angle_gamma   90.00
#
_symmetry.space_group_name_H-M   'P 1'
#
loop_
_entity.id
_entity.type
_entity.pdbx_description
1 polymer ?
#
loop_
_entity_poly.entity_id
_entity_poly.type
_entity_poly.pdbx_seq_one_letter_code
_entity_poly.pdbx_strand_id
1 'polypeptide(L)' 'MNEIHFLVEEAPEGGYTARALGHSIFTEADSWEELKAAAQDAVRCHFDIAERPELVRLYMVRQEVLAA' A
#
# COMPACT_ATOMS: atom_id res chain seq x y z
N MET A 1 19.50 -5.23 0.11
CA MET A 1 18.50 -4.17 -0.08
C MET A 1 17.17 -4.60 0.51
N ASN A 2 16.63 -3.82 1.40
CA ASN A 2 15.36 -4.14 2.04
C ASN A 2 14.20 -3.52 1.28
N GLU A 3 13.17 -4.33 1.07
CA GLU A 3 11.95 -3.88 0.42
C GLU A 3 10.76 -4.26 1.28
N ILE A 4 9.75 -3.43 1.23
CA ILE A 4 8.46 -3.76 1.81
C ILE A 4 7.43 -3.80 0.68
N HIS A 5 6.52 -4.75 0.74
CA HIS A 5 5.55 -5.00 -0.31
C HIS A 5 4.15 -4.69 0.21
N PHE A 6 3.41 -3.90 -0.55
CA PHE A 6 2.01 -3.60 -0.23
C PHE A 6 1.12 -4.15 -1.31
N LEU A 7 0.04 -4.78 -0.89
CA LEU A 7 -1.03 -5.20 -1.77
C LEU A 7 -2.05 -4.07 -1.82
N VAL A 8 -2.29 -3.54 -3.01
CA VAL A 8 -3.18 -2.41 -3.21
C VAL A 8 -4.44 -2.85 -3.92
N GLU A 9 -5.58 -2.44 -3.41
CA GLU A 9 -6.88 -2.76 -4.00
C GLU A 9 -7.70 -1.50 -4.16
N GLU A 10 -8.56 -1.47 -5.17
CA GLU A 10 -9.52 -0.39 -5.33
C GLU A 10 -10.67 -0.61 -4.36
N ALA A 11 -11.04 0.43 -3.64
CA ALA A 11 -12.19 0.35 -2.75
C ALA A 11 -13.50 0.43 -3.55
N PRO A 12 -14.54 -0.31 -3.16
CA PRO A 12 -15.82 -0.28 -3.88
C PRO A 12 -16.44 1.10 -3.99
N GLU A 13 -16.15 1.96 -3.03
CA GLU A 13 -16.70 3.30 -2.94
C GLU A 13 -15.82 4.35 -3.61
N GLY A 14 -14.75 3.92 -4.23
CA GLY A 14 -13.72 4.79 -4.78
C GLY A 14 -12.51 4.85 -3.88
N GLY A 15 -11.38 5.27 -4.44
CA GLY A 15 -10.14 5.30 -3.70
C GLY A 15 -9.43 3.96 -3.67
N TYR A 16 -8.39 3.88 -2.84
CA TYR A 16 -7.51 2.72 -2.77
C TYR A 16 -7.18 2.37 -1.33
N THR A 17 -6.96 1.08 -1.11
CA THR A 17 -6.44 0.59 0.16
C THR A 17 -5.13 -0.13 -0.09
N ALA A 18 -4.23 -0.08 0.88
CA ALA A 18 -2.94 -0.77 0.78
C ALA A 18 -2.63 -1.43 2.11
N ARG A 19 -2.21 -2.69 2.06
CA ARG A 19 -1.76 -3.39 3.26
C ARG A 19 -0.40 -4.01 3.01
N ALA A 20 0.47 -3.91 3.99
CA ALA A 20 1.80 -4.49 3.89
C ALA A 20 1.73 -6.00 4.07
N LEU A 21 2.54 -6.70 3.29
CA LEU A 21 2.68 -8.15 3.45
C LEU A 21 3.75 -8.41 4.50
N GLY A 22 3.37 -9.15 5.53
CA GLY A 22 4.29 -9.49 6.60
C GLY A 22 4.44 -8.45 7.70
N HIS A 23 3.69 -7.35 7.64
CA HIS A 23 3.72 -6.30 8.65
C HIS A 23 2.31 -5.79 8.90
N SER A 24 2.06 -5.29 10.10
CA SER A 24 0.75 -4.75 10.47
C SER A 24 0.65 -3.28 10.09
N ILE A 25 0.67 -3.02 8.78
CA ILE A 25 0.56 -1.68 8.24
C ILE A 25 -0.58 -1.65 7.23
N PHE A 26 -1.50 -0.73 7.43
CA PHE A 26 -2.63 -0.53 6.53
C PHE A 26 -2.80 0.96 6.29
N THR A 27 -3.07 1.34 5.05
CA THR A 27 -3.37 2.72 4.72
C THR A 27 -4.38 2.79 3.59
N GLU A 28 -5.00 3.96 3.43
CA GLU A 28 -5.96 4.18 2.36
C GLU A 28 -5.90 5.63 1.92
N ALA A 29 -6.33 5.89 0.71
CA ALA A 29 -6.35 7.22 0.13
C ALA A 29 -7.35 7.30 -1.00
N ASP A 30 -7.75 8.52 -1.36
CA ASP A 30 -8.75 8.74 -2.40
C ASP A 30 -8.18 8.65 -3.81
N SER A 31 -6.88 8.86 -3.96
CA SER A 31 -6.24 8.82 -5.27
C SER A 31 -4.97 7.97 -5.20
N TRP A 32 -4.50 7.56 -6.38
CA TRP A 32 -3.25 6.79 -6.49
C TRP A 32 -2.06 7.58 -5.97
N GLU A 33 -1.98 8.86 -6.31
CA GLU A 33 -0.86 9.71 -5.86
C GLU A 33 -0.86 9.88 -4.34
N GLU A 34 -2.05 10.06 -3.77
CA GLU A 34 -2.17 10.16 -2.32
C GLU A 34 -1.83 8.84 -1.64
N LEU A 35 -2.21 7.72 -2.26
CA LEU A 35 -1.89 6.41 -1.71
C LEU A 35 -0.39 6.18 -1.67
N LYS A 36 0.33 6.56 -2.71
CA LYS A 36 1.79 6.43 -2.72
C LYS A 36 2.42 7.19 -1.58
N ALA A 37 2.00 8.43 -1.38
CA ALA A 37 2.49 9.25 -0.28
C ALA A 37 2.13 8.66 1.07
N ALA A 38 0.89 8.16 1.21
CA ALA A 38 0.43 7.56 2.46
C ALA A 38 1.21 6.29 2.80
N ALA A 39 1.51 5.46 1.81
CA ALA A 39 2.30 4.24 2.02
C ALA A 39 3.72 4.57 2.47
N GLN A 40 4.35 5.53 1.82
CA GLN A 40 5.69 5.97 2.22
C GLN A 40 5.70 6.53 3.64
N ASP A 41 4.71 7.32 3.97
CA ASP A 41 4.59 7.91 5.29
C ASP A 41 4.36 6.85 6.36
N ALA A 42 3.50 5.87 6.06
CA ALA A 42 3.24 4.76 6.99
C ALA A 42 4.50 3.96 7.29
N VAL A 43 5.34 3.74 6.28
CA VAL A 43 6.61 3.03 6.46
C VAL A 43 7.55 3.85 7.34
N ARG A 44 7.64 5.16 7.12
CA ARG A 44 8.48 6.03 7.94
C ARG A 44 8.03 6.05 9.40
N CYS A 45 6.73 5.96 9.64
CA CYS A 45 6.19 5.95 10.99
C CYS A 45 6.36 4.61 11.69
N HIS A 46 6.30 3.52 10.93
CA HIS A 46 6.34 2.17 11.49
C HIS A 46 7.76 1.69 11.83
N PHE A 47 8.75 2.12 11.07
CA PHE A 47 10.13 1.66 11.23
C PHE A 47 11.05 2.78 11.68
N ASP A 48 11.99 2.44 12.55
CA ASP A 48 13.09 3.34 12.88
C ASP A 48 14.00 3.51 11.65
N ILE A 49 14.73 4.61 11.58
CA ILE A 49 15.59 4.91 10.45
C ILE A 49 16.54 3.75 10.13
N ALA A 50 17.11 3.12 11.16
CA ALA A 50 18.07 2.03 10.97
C ALA A 50 17.47 0.76 10.39
N GLU A 51 16.15 0.55 10.58
CA GLU A 51 15.47 -0.66 10.16
C GLU A 51 14.51 -0.43 9.00
N ARG A 52 14.37 0.83 8.56
CA ARG A 52 13.42 1.20 7.52
C ARG A 52 13.80 0.58 6.18
N PRO A 53 12.84 -0.08 5.51
CA PRO A 53 13.08 -0.57 4.15
C PRO A 53 13.44 0.58 3.22
N GLU A 54 14.34 0.33 2.29
CA GLU A 54 14.77 1.32 1.33
C GLU A 54 13.77 1.51 0.18
N LEU A 55 13.04 0.44 -0.14
CA LEU A 55 12.10 0.45 -1.25
C LEU A 55 10.72 0.04 -0.78
N VAL A 56 9.71 0.70 -1.33
CA VAL A 56 8.31 0.37 -1.11
C VAL A 56 7.75 -0.08 -2.45
N ARG A 57 7.28 -1.33 -2.53
CA ARG A 57 6.65 -1.85 -3.74
C ARG A 57 5.15 -1.92 -3.55
N LEU A 58 4.43 -1.43 -4.54
CA LEU A 58 2.98 -1.46 -4.53
C LEU A 58 2.51 -2.40 -5.63
N TYR A 59 1.70 -3.39 -5.25
CA TYR A 59 1.12 -4.33 -6.20
C TYR A 59 -0.37 -4.03 -6.31
N MET A 60 -0.78 -3.54 -7.47
CA MET A 60 -2.18 -3.24 -7.72
C MET A 60 -2.93 -4.52 -8.11
N VAL A 61 -3.99 -4.84 -7.38
CA VAL A 61 -4.87 -5.95 -7.71
C VAL A 61 -6.19 -5.36 -8.20
N ARG A 62 -6.60 -5.75 -9.37
CA ARG A 62 -7.87 -5.32 -9.95
C ARG A 62 -8.76 -6.53 -10.20
N GLN A 63 -10.00 -6.42 -9.78
CA GLN A 63 -11.01 -7.45 -10.00
C GLN A 63 -12.12 -6.89 -10.87
N GLU A 64 -12.61 -7.72 -11.76
CA GLU A 64 -13.83 -7.43 -12.49
C GLU A 64 -14.74 -8.63 -12.35
N VAL A 65 -16.01 -8.38 -12.11
CA VAL A 65 -17.01 -9.44 -12.05
C VAL A 65 -17.94 -9.26 -13.23
N LEU A 66 -17.96 -10.25 -14.08
CA LEU A 66 -18.80 -10.24 -15.28
C LEU A 66 -19.87 -11.30 -15.16
N ALA A 67 -21.05 -10.99 -15.65
CA ALA A 67 -22.09 -12.00 -15.74
C ALA A 67 -21.72 -13.00 -16.84
N ALA A 68 -21.91 -14.27 -16.55
CA ALA A 68 -21.61 -15.34 -17.50
C ALA A 68 -22.66 -15.38 -18.64
#